data_15a247b2365c2510d7b0748c382bc1cd
#
_entry.id   15a247b2365c2510d7b0748c382bc1cd
#
_cell.length_a   1.000
_cell.length_b   1.000
_cell.length_c   1.000
_cell.angle_alpha   90.00
_cell.angle_beta   90.00
_cell.angle_gamma   90.00
#
_symmetry.space_group_name_H-M   'P 1'
#
loop_
_entity.id
_entity.type
_entity.pdbx_description
1 polymer ?
#
loop_
_entity_poly.entity_id
_entity_poly.type
_entity_poly.pdbx_seq_one_letter_code
_entity_poly.pdbx_strand_id
1 'polypeptide(L)'
;MSPVIDLDKSHGCWLVDGKNGDEYLDLFSMFASLSVGYNHPYVLDNKNRLLASAINKPTNSDIYSKSMAEFVETMGRIAQPDYLPYSFYVSGGTLAVENALKAAFDWIVR
;
A
#
# COMPACT_ATOMS: atom_id res chain seq x y z
N MET A 1 16.92 14.41 17.49
CA MET A 1 16.60 12.96 17.46
C MET A 1 15.33 12.79 16.64
N SER A 2 15.26 11.77 15.79
CA SER A 2 14.02 11.49 15.02
C SER A 2 12.89 11.06 15.97
N PRO A 3 11.61 11.42 15.69
CA PRO A 3 10.47 10.95 16.45
C PRO A 3 10.33 9.43 16.35
N VAL A 4 9.72 8.82 17.37
CA VAL A 4 9.32 7.42 17.38
C VAL A 4 7.79 7.39 17.35
N ILE A 5 7.22 6.86 16.28
CA ILE A 5 5.78 6.93 16.05
C ILE A 5 5.03 6.12 17.11
N ASP A 6 4.09 6.74 17.79
CA ASP A 6 3.04 6.09 18.55
C ASP A 6 1.84 5.87 17.60
N LEU A 7 1.72 4.65 17.09
CA LEU A 7 0.68 4.32 16.10
C LEU A 7 -0.72 4.39 16.69
N ASP A 8 -0.88 4.14 17.98
CA ASP A 8 -2.20 4.14 18.63
C ASP A 8 -2.74 5.56 18.83
N LYS A 9 -1.84 6.52 19.08
CA LYS A 9 -2.20 7.92 19.30
C LYS A 9 -2.18 8.77 18.04
N SER A 10 -1.42 8.38 17.03
CA SER A 10 -1.38 9.09 15.76
C SER A 10 -2.74 9.05 15.07
N HIS A 11 -3.15 10.14 14.43
CA HIS A 11 -4.51 10.27 13.86
C HIS A 11 -4.54 11.18 12.63
N GLY A 12 -5.31 10.82 11.64
CA GLY A 12 -5.40 11.58 10.40
C GLY A 12 -4.02 11.87 9.79
N CYS A 13 -3.63 13.12 9.68
CA CYS A 13 -2.32 13.55 9.19
C CYS A 13 -1.33 13.91 10.33
N TRP A 14 -1.65 13.56 11.58
CA TRP A 14 -0.81 13.87 12.74
C TRP A 14 -0.08 12.63 13.27
N LEU A 15 1.23 12.74 13.30
CA LEU A 15 2.13 11.77 13.90
C LEU A 15 2.38 12.18 15.36
N VAL A 16 2.18 11.27 16.29
CA VAL A 16 2.48 11.47 17.71
C VAL A 16 3.81 10.79 18.04
N ASP A 17 4.74 11.53 18.69
CA ASP A 17 5.98 10.96 19.17
C ASP A 17 5.74 10.19 20.49
N GLY A 18 5.96 8.89 20.46
CA GLY A 18 5.83 8.02 21.63
C GLY A 18 6.84 8.30 22.76
N LYS A 19 7.85 9.16 22.53
CA LYS A 19 8.83 9.53 23.58
C LYS A 19 8.32 10.64 24.49
N ASN A 20 7.64 11.63 23.92
CA ASN A 20 7.28 12.86 24.62
C ASN A 20 5.83 13.32 24.37
N GLY A 21 5.13 12.68 23.42
CA GLY A 21 3.75 13.02 23.07
C GLY A 21 3.62 14.23 22.15
N ASP A 22 4.71 14.74 21.59
CA ASP A 22 4.66 15.85 20.63
C ASP A 22 3.95 15.40 19.33
N GLU A 23 3.19 16.32 18.75
CA GLU A 23 2.48 16.08 17.49
C GLU A 23 3.20 16.75 16.33
N TYR A 24 3.36 16.01 15.24
CA TYR A 24 3.97 16.48 14.00
C TYR A 24 3.01 16.28 12.83
N LEU A 25 2.90 17.29 11.98
CA LEU A 25 2.18 17.13 10.72
C LEU A 25 2.96 16.22 9.77
N ASP A 26 2.36 15.08 9.42
CA ASP A 26 2.97 14.11 8.52
C ASP A 26 2.81 14.54 7.05
N LEU A 27 3.84 15.19 6.51
CA LEU A 27 3.95 15.51 5.08
C LEU A 27 4.71 14.43 4.29
N PHE A 28 5.14 13.37 4.96
CA PHE A 28 5.91 12.29 4.37
C PHE A 28 5.03 11.11 3.92
N SER A 29 3.89 10.88 4.62
CA SER A 29 2.92 9.81 4.34
C SER A 29 3.56 8.42 4.20
N MET A 30 4.71 8.21 4.83
CA MET A 30 5.50 6.96 4.77
C MET A 30 5.68 6.44 3.35
N PHE A 31 6.15 7.29 2.42
CA PHE A 31 6.26 7.00 0.98
C PHE A 31 4.92 6.58 0.36
N ALA A 32 3.83 7.27 0.71
CA ALA A 32 2.46 6.98 0.28
C ALA A 32 1.88 5.63 0.77
N SER A 33 2.53 4.93 1.70
CA SER A 33 1.97 3.71 2.30
C SER A 33 0.84 4.01 3.30
N LEU A 34 0.73 5.27 3.79
CA LEU A 34 -0.33 5.78 4.65
C LEU A 34 -1.15 6.87 3.95
N SER A 35 -1.57 6.63 2.71
CA SER A 35 -2.27 7.61 1.87
C SER A 35 -3.59 8.13 2.46
N VAL A 36 -4.23 7.38 3.34
CA VAL A 36 -5.46 7.78 4.07
C VAL A 36 -5.18 8.29 5.48
N GLY A 37 -3.90 8.37 5.89
CA GLY A 37 -3.48 8.79 7.22
C GLY A 37 -3.63 7.71 8.30
N TYR A 38 -3.33 8.13 9.56
CA TYR A 38 -3.33 7.26 10.72
C TYR A 38 -4.75 7.03 11.24
N ASN A 39 -5.04 5.80 11.63
CA ASN A 39 -6.27 5.41 12.32
C ASN A 39 -7.55 5.90 11.64
N HIS A 40 -7.59 5.86 10.30
CA HIS A 40 -8.76 6.27 9.53
C HIS A 40 -10.01 5.48 9.98
N PRO A 41 -11.15 6.13 10.29
CA PRO A 41 -12.33 5.46 10.83
C PRO A 41 -12.80 4.26 10.00
N TYR A 42 -12.85 4.39 8.68
CA TYR A 42 -13.24 3.27 7.80
C TYR A 42 -12.32 2.05 7.95
N VAL A 43 -11.01 2.26 8.14
CA VAL A 43 -10.03 1.18 8.33
C VAL A 43 -10.26 0.51 9.68
N LEU A 44 -10.50 1.30 10.74
CA LEU A 44 -10.80 0.78 12.07
C LEU A 44 -12.12 -0.02 12.11
N ASP A 45 -13.16 0.45 11.43
CA ASP A 45 -14.44 -0.26 11.33
C ASP A 45 -14.31 -1.61 10.59
N ASN A 46 -13.34 -1.73 9.69
CA ASN A 46 -13.04 -2.95 8.93
C ASN A 46 -11.86 -3.76 9.49
N LYS A 47 -11.42 -3.50 10.73
CA LYS A 47 -10.24 -4.15 11.34
C LYS A 47 -10.28 -5.67 11.34
N ASN A 48 -11.45 -6.29 11.51
CA ASN A 48 -11.56 -7.74 11.52
C ASN A 48 -11.23 -8.37 10.16
N ARG A 49 -11.58 -7.71 9.06
CA ARG A 49 -11.19 -8.13 7.70
C ARG A 49 -9.68 -8.02 7.51
N LEU A 50 -9.08 -6.93 7.98
CA LEU A 50 -7.63 -6.71 7.93
C LEU A 50 -6.88 -7.72 8.80
N LEU A 51 -7.40 -8.01 10.00
CA LEU A 51 -6.81 -9.00 10.92
C LEU A 51 -6.78 -10.39 10.30
N ALA A 52 -7.85 -10.83 9.65
CA ALA A 52 -7.90 -12.11 8.96
C ALA A 52 -6.81 -12.22 7.88
N SER A 53 -6.59 -11.16 7.11
CA SER A 53 -5.51 -11.10 6.10
C SER A 53 -4.12 -10.99 6.73
N ALA A 54 -4.00 -10.35 7.90
CA ALA A 54 -2.72 -10.22 8.61
C ALA A 54 -2.26 -11.53 9.25
N ILE A 55 -3.19 -12.35 9.73
CA ILE A 55 -2.91 -13.68 10.31
C ILE A 55 -2.49 -14.67 9.21
N ASN A 56 -3.16 -14.63 8.07
CA ASN A 56 -2.90 -15.54 6.96
C ASN A 56 -2.33 -14.75 5.78
N LYS A 57 -1.01 -14.72 5.65
CA LYS A 57 -0.29 -14.02 4.58
C LYS A 57 0.36 -15.01 3.59
N PRO A 58 -0.42 -15.67 2.73
CA PRO A 58 0.18 -16.50 1.71
C PRO A 58 0.89 -15.64 0.66
N THR A 59 1.96 -16.16 0.08
CA THR A 59 2.54 -15.58 -1.13
C THR A 59 1.55 -15.77 -2.28
N ASN A 60 1.28 -14.70 -3.03
CA ASN A 60 0.38 -14.73 -4.19
C ASN A 60 1.19 -14.91 -5.51
N SER A 61 2.09 -15.89 -5.56
CA SER A 61 2.90 -16.19 -6.76
C SER A 61 2.21 -17.19 -7.67
N ASP A 62 1.86 -18.36 -7.14
CA ASP A 62 1.30 -19.47 -7.90
C ASP A 62 -0.18 -19.70 -7.61
N ILE A 63 -0.62 -19.32 -6.42
CA ILE A 63 -2.02 -19.42 -5.98
C ILE A 63 -2.44 -18.05 -5.45
N TYR A 64 -3.55 -17.53 -5.96
CA TYR A 64 -4.06 -16.23 -5.57
C TYR A 64 -5.07 -16.33 -4.42
N SER A 65 -4.97 -15.40 -3.48
CA SER A 65 -6.00 -15.25 -2.45
C SER A 65 -7.23 -14.50 -2.96
N LYS A 66 -8.39 -14.70 -2.33
CA LYS A 66 -9.59 -13.94 -2.62
C LYS A 66 -9.36 -12.42 -2.48
N SER A 67 -8.62 -12.01 -1.46
CA SER A 67 -8.27 -10.59 -1.25
C SER A 67 -7.44 -10.01 -2.38
N MET A 68 -6.52 -10.78 -2.96
CA MET A 68 -5.76 -10.37 -4.15
C MET A 68 -6.66 -10.24 -5.37
N ALA A 69 -7.58 -11.17 -5.58
CA ALA A 69 -8.52 -11.10 -6.70
C ALA A 69 -9.43 -9.87 -6.60
N GLU A 70 -9.98 -9.58 -5.41
CA GLU A 70 -10.79 -8.37 -5.15
C GLU A 70 -9.99 -7.08 -5.37
N PHE A 71 -8.71 -7.07 -4.99
CA PHE A 71 -7.82 -5.93 -5.23
C PHE A 71 -7.62 -5.70 -6.73
N VAL A 72 -7.26 -6.74 -7.48
CA VAL A 72 -7.04 -6.65 -8.94
C VAL A 72 -8.30 -6.18 -9.67
N GLU A 73 -9.46 -6.75 -9.34
CA GLU A 73 -10.75 -6.32 -9.90
C GLU A 73 -11.02 -4.84 -9.60
N THR A 74 -10.81 -4.41 -8.36
CA THR A 74 -11.03 -3.03 -7.96
C THR A 74 -10.08 -2.08 -8.70
N MET A 75 -8.80 -2.42 -8.80
CA MET A 75 -7.82 -1.63 -9.54
C MET A 75 -8.19 -1.52 -11.02
N GLY A 76 -8.59 -2.62 -11.65
CA GLY A 76 -9.05 -2.62 -13.05
C GLY A 76 -10.26 -1.71 -13.28
N ARG A 77 -11.19 -1.70 -12.31
CA ARG A 77 -12.43 -0.92 -12.43
C ARG A 77 -12.27 0.58 -12.16
N ILE A 78 -11.41 0.98 -11.22
CA ILE A 78 -11.35 2.38 -10.74
C ILE A 78 -10.07 3.13 -11.07
N ALA A 79 -8.96 2.44 -11.34
CA ALA A 79 -7.66 3.08 -11.50
C ALA A 79 -6.96 2.79 -12.82
N GLN A 80 -7.33 1.70 -13.49
CA GLN A 80 -6.70 1.29 -14.73
C GLN A 80 -7.42 1.94 -15.94
N PRO A 81 -6.71 2.73 -16.76
CA PRO A 81 -7.30 3.32 -17.95
C PRO A 81 -7.41 2.26 -19.08
N ASP A 82 -8.40 2.43 -19.97
CA ASP A 82 -8.68 1.49 -21.05
C ASP A 82 -7.50 1.25 -21.98
N TYR A 83 -6.64 2.24 -22.17
CA TYR A 83 -5.45 2.13 -23.03
C TYR A 83 -4.27 1.41 -22.37
N LEU A 84 -4.35 1.06 -21.07
CA LEU A 84 -3.38 0.24 -20.36
C LEU A 84 -4.09 -0.95 -19.69
N PRO A 85 -4.56 -1.95 -20.49
CA PRO A 85 -5.44 -3.01 -20.00
C PRO A 85 -4.72 -4.09 -19.17
N TYR A 86 -3.40 -4.05 -19.08
CA TYR A 86 -2.61 -5.07 -18.39
C TYR A 86 -1.92 -4.49 -17.16
N SER A 87 -1.95 -5.25 -16.07
CA SER A 87 -1.27 -4.91 -14.82
C SER A 87 -0.36 -6.04 -14.37
N PHE A 88 0.79 -5.67 -13.82
CA PHE A 88 1.72 -6.61 -13.21
C PHE A 88 2.06 -6.12 -11.79
N TYR A 89 1.74 -6.93 -10.80
CA TYR A 89 1.87 -6.56 -9.39
C TYR A 89 3.12 -7.17 -8.78
N VAL A 90 3.96 -6.32 -8.18
CA VAL A 90 5.21 -6.70 -7.52
C VAL A 90 5.34 -5.99 -6.17
N SER A 91 6.22 -6.49 -5.32
CA SER A 91 6.46 -5.91 -4.00
C SER A 91 7.42 -4.72 -4.09
N GLY A 92 6.88 -3.50 -3.95
CA GLY A 92 7.66 -2.27 -3.81
C GLY A 92 7.97 -1.54 -5.12
N GLY A 93 8.17 -0.22 -4.99
CA GLY A 93 8.36 0.68 -6.12
C GLY A 93 9.61 0.38 -6.95
N THR A 94 10.71 0.01 -6.32
CA THR A 94 11.96 -0.35 -7.00
C THR A 94 11.77 -1.53 -7.97
N LEU A 95 11.10 -2.59 -7.54
CA LEU A 95 10.80 -3.73 -8.39
C LEU A 95 9.80 -3.38 -9.49
N ALA A 96 8.85 -2.48 -9.22
CA ALA A 96 7.91 -2.00 -10.24
C ALA A 96 8.65 -1.26 -11.36
N VAL A 97 9.56 -0.34 -11.02
CA VAL A 97 10.39 0.39 -12.00
C VAL A 97 11.32 -0.57 -12.76
N GLU A 98 11.97 -1.51 -12.08
CA GLU A 98 12.84 -2.51 -12.72
C GLU A 98 12.07 -3.33 -13.76
N ASN A 99 10.88 -3.80 -13.43
CA ASN A 99 10.07 -4.57 -14.39
C ASN A 99 9.54 -3.71 -15.53
N ALA A 100 9.20 -2.45 -15.30
CA ALA A 100 8.83 -1.52 -16.35
C ALA A 100 10.00 -1.28 -17.34
N LEU A 101 11.22 -1.12 -16.83
CA LEU A 101 12.42 -1.00 -17.67
C LEU A 101 12.68 -2.28 -18.47
N LYS A 102 12.55 -3.45 -17.86
CA LYS A 102 12.69 -4.74 -18.58
C LYS A 102 11.68 -4.85 -19.71
N ALA A 103 10.42 -4.49 -19.47
CA ALA A 103 9.39 -4.49 -20.51
C ALA A 103 9.70 -3.50 -21.64
N ALA A 104 10.19 -2.30 -21.30
CA ALA A 104 10.59 -1.30 -22.30
C ALA A 104 11.78 -1.77 -23.16
N PHE A 105 12.80 -2.38 -22.55
CA PHE A 105 13.94 -2.92 -23.28
C PHE A 105 13.54 -4.09 -24.20
N ASP A 106 12.72 -4.99 -23.71
CA ASP A 106 12.21 -6.11 -24.54
C ASP A 106 11.40 -5.60 -25.74
N TRP A 107 10.60 -4.57 -25.55
CA TRP A 107 9.85 -3.92 -26.62
C TRP A 107 10.73 -3.31 -27.70
N ILE A 108 11.82 -2.65 -27.32
CA ILE A 108 12.73 -1.97 -28.28
C ILE A 108 13.54 -2.97 -29.10
N VAL A 109 13.86 -4.13 -28.52
CA VAL A 109 14.72 -5.15 -29.17
C VAL A 109 13.93 -6.07 -30.11
N ARG A 110 12.61 -6.14 -29.99
CA ARG A 110 11.72 -6.93 -30.85
C ARG A 110 11.35 -6.19 -32.14
#